data_f6172120b81b8ba8558924531b523876
#
_entry.id   f6172120b81b8ba8558924531b523876
#
_cell.length_a   1.000
_cell.length_b   1.000
_cell.length_c   1.000
_cell.angle_alpha   90.00
_cell.angle_beta   90.00
_cell.angle_gamma   90.00
#
_symmetry.space_group_name_H-M   'P 1'
#
loop_
_entity.id
_entity.type
_entity.pdbx_description
1 polymer ?
#
loop_
_entity_poly.entity_id
_entity_poly.type
_entity_poly.pdbx_seq_one_letter_code
_entity_poly.pdbx_strand_id
1 'polypeptide(L)'
;GDPEGLNQAISYVNQYGKVLGFSLISMNAVVPFKHMAWMGKVATLIPCSSISSPDPTGDINEVIALMDKGWIDPSRLITHHMTFDDVPQAFEMYSKQQDGIIKAVMAVNGGD
;
A
#
# COMPACT_ATOMS: atom_id res chain seq x y z
N GLY A 1 4.97 -5.32 -1.38
CA GLY A 1 3.78 -6.15 -1.10
C GLY A 1 4.16 -7.61 -0.90
N ASP A 2 3.39 -8.30 -0.10
CA ASP A 2 3.58 -9.72 0.15
C ASP A 2 2.95 -10.53 -1.00
N PRO A 3 3.69 -11.45 -1.66
CA PRO A 3 3.14 -12.33 -2.71
C PRO A 3 1.96 -13.20 -2.24
N GLU A 4 1.88 -13.56 -0.97
CA GLU A 4 0.77 -14.34 -0.41
C GLU A 4 -0.47 -13.49 -0.07
N GLY A 5 -0.35 -12.16 0.00
CA GLY A 5 -1.45 -11.27 0.37
C GLY A 5 -2.70 -11.44 -0.49
N LEU A 6 -2.54 -11.67 -1.80
CA LEU A 6 -3.66 -11.92 -2.70
C LEU A 6 -4.40 -13.22 -2.37
N ASN A 7 -3.67 -14.29 -2.10
CA ASN A 7 -4.25 -15.59 -1.74
C ASN A 7 -4.95 -15.54 -0.37
N GLN A 8 -4.40 -14.77 0.57
CA GLN A 8 -5.02 -14.53 1.86
C GLN A 8 -6.34 -13.77 1.69
N ALA A 9 -6.35 -12.69 0.89
CA ALA A 9 -7.55 -11.92 0.62
C ALA A 9 -8.66 -12.79 -0.03
N ILE A 10 -8.29 -13.66 -0.97
CA ILE A 10 -9.21 -14.62 -1.57
C ILE A 10 -9.78 -15.60 -0.53
N SER A 11 -8.98 -16.01 0.46
CA SER A 11 -9.46 -16.91 1.51
C SER A 11 -10.51 -16.26 2.42
N TYR A 12 -10.40 -14.95 2.66
CA TYR A 12 -11.29 -14.19 3.54
C TYR A 12 -12.54 -13.64 2.84
N VAL A 13 -12.48 -13.41 1.54
CA VAL A 13 -13.61 -12.84 0.81
C VAL A 13 -14.82 -13.78 0.83
N ASN A 14 -16.01 -13.22 0.92
CA ASN A 14 -17.25 -13.97 0.76
C ASN A 14 -17.46 -14.41 -0.70
N GLN A 15 -18.35 -15.39 -0.89
CA GLN A 15 -18.76 -15.80 -2.24
C GLN A 15 -19.35 -14.59 -2.98
N TYR A 16 -18.98 -14.43 -4.25
CA TYR A 16 -19.30 -13.28 -5.11
C TYR A 16 -18.73 -11.93 -4.63
N GLY A 17 -17.80 -11.95 -3.68
CA GLY A 17 -17.17 -10.73 -3.16
C GLY A 17 -16.13 -10.15 -4.10
N LYS A 18 -15.58 -9.01 -3.69
CA LYS A 18 -14.57 -8.26 -4.44
C LYS A 18 -13.27 -8.19 -3.64
N VAL A 19 -12.16 -8.44 -4.30
CA VAL A 19 -10.80 -8.28 -3.76
C VAL A 19 -10.11 -7.16 -4.53
N LEU A 20 -9.66 -6.14 -3.83
CA LEU A 20 -8.89 -5.04 -4.41
C LEU A 20 -7.40 -5.34 -4.29
N GLY A 21 -6.72 -5.44 -5.41
CA GLY A 21 -5.28 -5.65 -5.49
C GLY A 21 -4.55 -4.32 -5.57
N PHE A 22 -4.12 -3.80 -4.42
CA PHE A 22 -3.44 -2.50 -4.31
C PHE A 22 -1.91 -2.61 -4.22
N SER A 23 -1.39 -3.78 -3.90
CA SER A 23 0.03 -3.99 -3.62
C SER A 23 0.89 -3.93 -4.89
N LEU A 24 1.96 -3.13 -4.86
CA LEU A 24 3.01 -3.18 -5.87
C LEU A 24 4.08 -4.18 -5.43
N ILE A 25 4.30 -5.18 -6.28
CA ILE A 25 5.40 -6.14 -6.17
C ILE A 25 6.41 -5.79 -7.28
N SER A 26 7.62 -6.34 -7.22
CA SER A 26 8.59 -6.17 -8.30
C SER A 26 7.95 -6.43 -9.67
N MET A 27 8.27 -5.60 -10.67
CA MET A 27 7.67 -5.68 -12.02
C MET A 27 7.79 -7.05 -12.68
N ASN A 28 8.82 -7.83 -12.32
CA ASN A 28 9.08 -9.16 -12.85
C ASN A 28 8.67 -10.28 -11.88
N ALA A 29 8.00 -9.96 -10.77
CA ALA A 29 7.59 -10.96 -9.81
C ALA A 29 6.46 -11.83 -10.36
N VAL A 30 6.61 -13.14 -10.20
CA VAL A 30 5.55 -14.11 -10.43
C VAL A 30 4.92 -14.46 -9.10
N VAL A 31 3.63 -14.21 -8.97
CA VAL A 31 2.89 -14.49 -7.74
C VAL A 31 2.16 -15.82 -7.90
N PRO A 32 2.39 -16.81 -7.03
CA PRO A 32 1.60 -18.03 -7.01
C PRO A 32 0.12 -17.69 -6.79
N PHE A 33 -0.76 -18.25 -7.61
CA PHE A 33 -2.19 -17.96 -7.53
C PHE A 33 -2.99 -19.23 -7.27
N LYS A 34 -3.72 -19.26 -6.17
CA LYS A 34 -4.57 -20.39 -5.77
C LYS A 34 -5.89 -20.37 -6.58
N HIS A 35 -5.80 -20.69 -7.85
CA HIS A 35 -6.88 -20.60 -8.82
C HIS A 35 -8.20 -21.25 -8.36
N MET A 36 -8.13 -22.49 -7.81
CA MET A 36 -9.34 -23.19 -7.37
C MET A 36 -10.01 -22.52 -6.17
N ALA A 37 -9.24 -21.92 -5.26
CA ALA A 37 -9.80 -21.16 -4.15
C ALA A 37 -10.56 -19.92 -4.65
N TRP A 38 -10.00 -19.21 -5.62
CA TRP A 38 -10.66 -18.09 -6.29
C TRP A 38 -11.93 -18.52 -7.03
N MET A 39 -11.86 -19.58 -7.84
CA MET A 39 -13.02 -20.09 -8.57
C MET A 39 -14.16 -20.50 -7.64
N GLY A 40 -13.86 -21.18 -6.52
CA GLY A 40 -14.86 -21.59 -5.54
C GLY A 40 -15.56 -20.40 -4.86
N LYS A 41 -14.90 -19.25 -4.78
CA LYS A 41 -15.50 -18.01 -4.25
C LYS A 41 -16.29 -17.21 -5.29
N VAL A 42 -16.09 -17.50 -6.60
CA VAL A 42 -16.64 -16.66 -7.69
C VAL A 42 -16.31 -15.18 -7.48
N ALA A 43 -15.11 -14.90 -6.93
CA ALA A 43 -14.72 -13.57 -6.52
C ALA A 43 -14.21 -12.74 -7.70
N THR A 44 -14.48 -11.43 -7.66
CA THR A 44 -13.94 -10.48 -8.63
C THR A 44 -12.63 -9.92 -8.10
N LEU A 45 -11.56 -10.00 -8.90
CA LEU A 45 -10.29 -9.35 -8.61
C LEU A 45 -10.22 -8.02 -9.36
N ILE A 46 -9.99 -6.94 -8.63
CA ILE A 46 -9.94 -5.58 -9.19
C ILE A 46 -8.55 -5.02 -8.91
N PRO A 47 -7.72 -4.80 -9.93
CA PRO A 47 -6.44 -4.12 -9.73
C PRO A 47 -6.67 -2.65 -9.41
N CYS A 48 -5.94 -2.14 -8.42
CA CYS A 48 -5.94 -0.73 -8.05
C CYS A 48 -4.50 -0.21 -8.13
N SER A 49 -4.29 0.81 -8.94
CA SER A 49 -2.97 1.42 -9.09
C SER A 49 -3.12 2.92 -9.33
N SER A 50 -2.51 3.71 -8.45
CA SER A 50 -2.44 5.17 -8.64
C SER A 50 -1.58 5.57 -9.85
N ILE A 51 -0.65 4.70 -10.27
CA ILE A 51 0.21 4.95 -11.45
C ILE A 51 -0.62 5.00 -12.74
N SER A 52 -1.76 4.31 -12.77
CA SER A 52 -2.64 4.22 -13.93
C SER A 52 -3.87 5.14 -13.82
N SER A 53 -3.87 6.08 -12.89
CA SER A 53 -4.96 7.05 -12.79
C SER A 53 -4.99 7.95 -14.04
N PRO A 54 -6.16 8.19 -14.63
CA PRO A 54 -6.30 9.13 -15.73
C PRO A 54 -6.15 10.60 -15.28
N ASP A 55 -6.32 10.88 -13.98
CA ASP A 55 -6.18 12.22 -13.38
C ASP A 55 -5.47 12.15 -12.01
N PRO A 56 -4.16 11.91 -11.97
CA PRO A 56 -3.41 11.81 -10.71
C PRO A 56 -3.47 13.09 -9.86
N THR A 57 -3.55 14.26 -10.51
CA THR A 57 -3.64 15.56 -9.82
C THR A 57 -5.00 15.71 -9.14
N GLY A 58 -6.07 15.31 -9.82
CA GLY A 58 -7.41 15.30 -9.25
C GLY A 58 -7.51 14.37 -8.05
N ASP A 59 -6.96 13.17 -8.14
CA ASP A 59 -6.92 12.22 -7.03
C ASP A 59 -6.22 12.80 -5.79
N ILE A 60 -5.06 13.46 -5.98
CA ILE A 60 -4.34 14.12 -4.89
C ILE A 60 -5.17 15.26 -4.28
N ASN A 61 -5.79 16.09 -5.11
CA ASN A 61 -6.63 17.19 -4.64
C ASN A 61 -7.85 16.69 -3.86
N GLU A 62 -8.45 15.57 -4.27
CA GLU A 62 -9.55 14.95 -3.54
C GLU A 62 -9.08 14.48 -2.14
N VAL A 63 -7.92 13.83 -2.05
CA VAL A 63 -7.34 13.41 -0.77
C VAL A 63 -7.07 14.62 0.13
N ILE A 64 -6.49 15.70 -0.41
CA ILE A 64 -6.26 16.95 0.35
C ILE A 64 -7.59 17.51 0.87
N ALA A 65 -8.62 17.56 0.03
CA ALA A 65 -9.92 18.05 0.45
C ALA A 65 -10.57 17.19 1.54
N LEU A 66 -10.32 15.88 1.56
CA LEU A 66 -10.77 14.98 2.64
C LEU A 66 -9.99 15.24 3.95
N MET A 67 -8.69 15.53 3.85
CA MET A 67 -7.85 15.91 4.99
C MET A 67 -8.33 17.24 5.60
N ASP A 68 -8.59 18.25 4.77
CA ASP A 68 -9.08 19.57 5.19
C ASP A 68 -10.42 19.49 5.92
N LYS A 69 -11.28 18.53 5.52
CA LYS A 69 -12.55 18.24 6.20
C LYS A 69 -12.38 17.41 7.48
N GLY A 70 -11.18 16.95 7.79
CA GLY A 70 -10.91 16.08 8.92
C GLY A 70 -11.49 14.66 8.79
N TRP A 71 -11.83 14.23 7.58
CA TRP A 71 -12.39 12.89 7.34
C TRP A 71 -11.32 11.82 7.31
N ILE A 72 -10.11 12.19 6.93
CA ILE A 72 -8.94 11.31 6.95
C ILE A 72 -7.76 12.03 7.62
N ASP A 73 -6.96 11.28 8.34
CA ASP A 73 -5.74 11.75 8.97
C ASP A 73 -4.60 10.77 8.64
N PRO A 74 -3.84 11.02 7.57
CA PRO A 74 -2.73 10.16 7.16
C PRO A 74 -1.50 10.30 8.06
N SER A 75 -1.45 11.29 8.94
CA SER A 75 -0.30 11.48 9.86
C SER A 75 -0.06 10.25 10.73
N ARG A 76 -1.13 9.52 11.06
CA ARG A 76 -1.05 8.26 11.82
C ARG A 76 -0.27 7.14 11.13
N LEU A 77 -0.07 7.25 9.82
CA LEU A 77 0.74 6.30 9.06
C LEU A 77 2.23 6.61 9.16
N ILE A 78 2.60 7.83 9.58
CA ILE A 78 3.99 8.23 9.77
C ILE A 78 4.46 7.65 11.11
N THR A 79 5.25 6.60 11.02
CA THR A 79 5.76 5.89 12.21
C THR A 79 7.18 6.32 12.58
N HIS A 80 7.93 6.87 11.61
CA HIS A 80 9.34 7.24 11.81
C HIS A 80 9.64 8.61 11.22
N HIS A 81 10.26 9.46 12.02
CA HIS A 81 10.86 10.71 11.60
C HIS A 81 12.38 10.53 11.62
N MET A 82 13.02 10.73 10.49
CA MET A 82 14.43 10.45 10.30
C MET A 82 15.12 11.65 9.62
N THR A 83 16.44 11.70 9.70
CA THR A 83 17.24 12.67 8.95
C THR A 83 17.59 12.13 7.58
N PHE A 84 18.11 12.98 6.70
CA PHE A 84 18.54 12.54 5.38
C PHE A 84 19.69 11.51 5.43
N ASP A 85 20.55 11.61 6.47
CA ASP A 85 21.66 10.67 6.65
C ASP A 85 21.20 9.25 7.03
N ASP A 86 19.95 9.12 7.53
CA ASP A 86 19.37 7.84 7.94
C ASP A 86 18.71 7.07 6.77
N VAL A 87 18.79 7.58 5.53
CA VAL A 87 18.18 6.93 4.35
C VAL A 87 18.56 5.46 4.21
N PRO A 88 19.85 5.05 4.32
CA PRO A 88 20.20 3.65 4.22
C PRO A 88 19.54 2.78 5.30
N GLN A 89 19.48 3.31 6.53
CA GLN A 89 18.84 2.62 7.66
C GLN A 89 17.33 2.45 7.42
N ALA A 90 16.66 3.50 6.90
CA ALA A 90 15.23 3.42 6.59
C ALA A 90 14.93 2.31 5.57
N PHE A 91 15.72 2.21 4.51
CA PHE A 91 15.58 1.14 3.52
C PHE A 91 15.81 -0.25 4.14
N GLU A 92 16.78 -0.39 5.03
CA GLU A 92 17.03 -1.64 5.73
C GLU A 92 15.84 -2.02 6.63
N MET A 93 15.30 -1.07 7.40
CA MET A 93 14.13 -1.27 8.24
C MET A 93 12.91 -1.71 7.40
N TYR A 94 12.66 -1.05 6.27
CA TYR A 94 11.58 -1.45 5.35
C TYR A 94 11.76 -2.87 4.82
N SER A 95 12.97 -3.21 4.37
CA SER A 95 13.26 -4.52 3.79
C SER A 95 13.08 -5.65 4.79
N LYS A 96 13.36 -5.39 6.06
CA LYS A 96 13.28 -6.34 7.17
C LYS A 96 11.98 -6.25 7.98
N GLN A 97 11.09 -5.31 7.62
CA GLN A 97 9.85 -5.03 8.35
C GLN A 97 10.08 -4.84 9.86
N GLN A 98 11.13 -4.09 10.23
CA GLN A 98 11.54 -3.89 11.61
C GLN A 98 10.78 -2.72 12.24
N ASP A 99 10.72 -2.73 13.57
CA ASP A 99 10.21 -1.64 14.43
C ASP A 99 8.81 -1.11 14.05
N GLY A 100 7.98 -1.96 13.43
CA GLY A 100 6.63 -1.57 13.02
C GLY A 100 6.58 -0.46 11.96
N ILE A 101 7.63 -0.31 11.15
CA ILE A 101 7.71 0.73 10.13
C ILE A 101 6.57 0.63 9.13
N ILE A 102 5.77 1.70 9.01
CA ILE A 102 4.74 1.87 7.99
C ILE A 102 5.17 2.97 7.01
N LYS A 103 5.51 4.15 7.52
CA LYS A 103 5.97 5.28 6.74
C LYS A 103 7.09 6.02 7.49
N ALA A 104 8.24 6.17 6.84
CA ALA A 104 9.30 7.05 7.30
C ALA A 104 9.27 8.37 6.52
N VAL A 105 9.34 9.47 7.23
CA VAL A 105 9.48 10.83 6.67
C VAL A 105 10.85 11.36 7.05
N MET A 106 11.53 11.93 6.08
CA MET A 106 12.87 12.49 6.25
C MET A 106 12.86 13.98 6.00
N ALA A 107 13.43 14.74 6.95
CA ALA A 107 13.68 16.16 6.77
C ALA A 107 14.90 16.37 5.87
N VAL A 108 14.73 17.02 4.72
CA VAL A 108 15.80 17.24 3.74
C VAL A 108 16.56 18.54 4.03
N ASN A 109 15.90 19.55 4.61
CA ASN A 109 16.44 20.89 4.79
C ASN A 109 16.46 21.34 6.26
N GLY A 110 16.81 20.47 7.20
CA GLY A 110 16.94 20.86 8.61
C GLY A 110 15.70 21.52 9.22
N GLY A 111 14.53 21.22 8.70
CA GLY A 111 13.27 21.64 9.27
C GLY A 111 12.99 20.82 10.53
N ASP A 112 12.82 21.53 11.65
CA ASP A 112 12.36 20.98 12.92
C ASP A 112 10.96 20.35 12.79
#